data_ccf4a97b266e7e732cb2b88ec68ea995
#
_entry.id   ccf4a97b266e7e732cb2b88ec68ea995
#
_cell.length_a   1.000
_cell.length_b   1.000
_cell.length_c   1.000
_cell.angle_alpha   90.00
_cell.angle_beta   90.00
_cell.angle_gamma   90.00
#
_symmetry.space_group_name_H-M   'P 1'
#
loop_
_entity.id
_entity.type
_entity.pdbx_description
1 polymer ?
#
loop_
_entity_poly.entity_id
_entity_poly.type
_entity_poly.pdbx_seq_one_letter_code
_entity_poly.pdbx_strand_id
1 'polypeptide(L)'
;MTNWWHWQAGADRIANSFCVIGVGRFGSAVCRELLAAGAEVLAIDINQRAVDALRQQDPAIEARVVDCTDEEALRAAGALDVGTVVVAISEPIEASITATLIVRDSEGSHVRQVISRATSDLHEKMLRRVGADRVVFPSKMQGSRLGLELVRPNLLERLRLDDHNSIEEIRVPASFAGLSLRDLNLRKTFNVSVLAAGPVNRLTVNPPASQVLQENELLVVMGSSEALEALPSR
;
A
#
# COMPACT_ATOMS: atom_id res chain seq x y z
N MET A 1 16.95 0.60 -33.26
CA MET A 1 16.81 0.84 -31.80
C MET A 1 15.93 2.08 -31.66
N THR A 2 14.64 1.86 -31.53
CA THR A 2 13.66 2.94 -31.42
C THR A 2 13.63 3.39 -29.97
N ASN A 3 14.18 4.60 -29.71
CA ASN A 3 14.00 5.34 -28.47
C ASN A 3 12.51 5.69 -28.32
N TRP A 4 11.72 4.86 -27.67
CA TRP A 4 10.32 5.14 -27.45
C TRP A 4 10.05 6.04 -26.21
N TRP A 5 11.10 6.43 -25.47
CA TRP A 5 11.06 7.47 -24.46
C TRP A 5 11.14 8.87 -25.07
N HIS A 6 10.25 9.21 -25.99
CA HIS A 6 9.96 10.60 -26.24
C HIS A 6 8.97 11.10 -25.19
N TRP A 7 9.50 11.46 -24.04
CA TRP A 7 8.79 12.24 -23.03
C TRP A 7 8.40 13.60 -23.64
N GLN A 8 7.30 13.63 -24.39
CA GLN A 8 6.65 14.91 -24.63
C GLN A 8 5.96 15.28 -23.33
N ALA A 9 6.57 16.21 -22.60
CA ALA A 9 6.16 16.73 -21.32
C ALA A 9 4.81 17.44 -21.40
N GLY A 10 3.72 16.66 -21.25
CA GLY A 10 2.47 17.21 -20.73
C GLY A 10 2.51 17.05 -19.21
N ALA A 11 2.15 18.08 -18.46
CA ALA A 11 2.13 18.06 -16.98
C ALA A 11 1.36 16.86 -16.40
N ASP A 12 0.41 16.32 -17.14
CA ASP A 12 -0.39 15.14 -16.78
C ASP A 12 0.38 13.80 -16.93
N ARG A 13 1.35 13.70 -17.85
CA ARG A 13 2.16 12.49 -18.02
C ARG A 13 3.16 12.30 -16.89
N ILE A 14 3.81 13.38 -16.45
CA ILE A 14 4.76 13.33 -15.34
C ILE A 14 4.03 12.90 -14.05
N ALA A 15 2.79 13.33 -13.87
CA ALA A 15 2.01 12.98 -12.67
C ALA A 15 1.72 11.48 -12.54
N ASN A 16 1.64 10.73 -13.66
CA ASN A 16 1.36 9.29 -13.67
C ASN A 16 2.58 8.43 -14.04
N SER A 17 3.78 8.97 -13.84
CA SER A 17 5.03 8.27 -14.08
C SER A 17 5.77 7.97 -12.77
N PHE A 18 6.28 6.75 -12.66
CA PHE A 18 6.87 6.24 -11.43
C PHE A 18 8.22 5.59 -11.71
N CYS A 19 9.17 5.81 -10.80
CA CYS A 19 10.39 5.02 -10.75
C CYS A 19 10.43 4.23 -9.44
N VAL A 20 10.69 2.93 -9.52
CA VAL A 20 10.87 2.07 -8.35
C VAL A 20 12.32 1.60 -8.29
N ILE A 21 13.04 2.03 -7.26
CA ILE A 21 14.44 1.70 -7.02
C ILE A 21 14.51 0.57 -6.00
N GLY A 22 15.00 -0.59 -6.43
CA GLY A 22 15.01 -1.84 -5.68
C GLY A 22 13.81 -2.74 -6.04
N VAL A 23 14.05 -3.77 -6.88
CA VAL A 23 13.00 -4.69 -7.36
C VAL A 23 12.98 -6.03 -6.62
N GLY A 24 13.28 -6.00 -5.32
CA GLY A 24 13.01 -7.11 -4.42
C GLY A 24 11.51 -7.38 -4.26
N ARG A 25 11.12 -8.25 -3.33
CA ARG A 25 9.71 -8.63 -3.09
C ARG A 25 8.75 -7.46 -2.94
N PHE A 26 9.15 -6.41 -2.23
CA PHE A 26 8.31 -5.23 -2.03
C PHE A 26 8.24 -4.36 -3.29
N GLY A 27 9.39 -4.00 -3.87
CA GLY A 27 9.44 -3.14 -5.06
C GLY A 27 8.77 -3.77 -6.27
N SER A 28 8.96 -5.07 -6.53
CA SER A 28 8.29 -5.76 -7.63
C SER A 28 6.76 -5.83 -7.44
N ALA A 29 6.27 -5.93 -6.20
CA ALA A 29 4.83 -5.85 -5.93
C ALA A 29 4.30 -4.43 -6.22
N VAL A 30 5.03 -3.38 -5.82
CA VAL A 30 4.68 -1.99 -6.14
C VAL A 30 4.63 -1.77 -7.65
N CYS A 31 5.64 -2.25 -8.40
CA CYS A 31 5.66 -2.13 -9.85
C CYS A 31 4.42 -2.74 -10.50
N ARG A 32 4.02 -3.95 -10.10
CA ARG A 32 2.84 -4.63 -10.65
C ARG A 32 1.54 -3.90 -10.39
N GLU A 33 1.35 -3.40 -9.18
CA GLU A 33 0.13 -2.64 -8.85
C GLU A 33 0.05 -1.33 -9.62
N LEU A 34 1.17 -0.62 -9.77
CA LEU A 34 1.23 0.60 -10.57
C LEU A 34 0.91 0.31 -12.05
N LEU A 35 1.50 -0.76 -12.61
CA LEU A 35 1.24 -1.17 -13.98
C LEU A 35 -0.24 -1.59 -14.18
N ALA A 36 -0.81 -2.36 -13.24
CA ALA A 36 -2.21 -2.76 -13.28
C ALA A 36 -3.17 -1.55 -13.21
N ALA A 37 -2.75 -0.47 -12.55
CA ALA A 37 -3.48 0.80 -12.52
C ALA A 37 -3.26 1.67 -13.78
N GLY A 38 -2.49 1.20 -14.78
CA GLY A 38 -2.23 1.92 -16.02
C GLY A 38 -1.16 3.01 -15.91
N ALA A 39 -0.30 2.95 -14.89
CA ALA A 39 0.81 3.89 -14.73
C ALA A 39 2.03 3.51 -15.59
N GLU A 40 2.85 4.51 -15.94
CA GLU A 40 4.15 4.28 -16.55
C GLU A 40 5.19 3.97 -15.46
N VAL A 41 5.87 2.82 -15.55
CA VAL A 41 6.76 2.33 -14.50
C VAL A 41 8.16 2.07 -15.04
N LEU A 42 9.14 2.75 -14.46
CA LEU A 42 10.56 2.44 -14.58
C LEU A 42 11.01 1.71 -13.31
N ALA A 43 11.59 0.53 -13.47
CA ALA A 43 12.12 -0.26 -12.37
C ALA A 43 13.65 -0.30 -12.41
N ILE A 44 14.31 -0.10 -11.28
CA ILE A 44 15.77 -0.04 -11.17
C ILE A 44 16.27 -0.94 -10.07
N ASP A 45 17.30 -1.73 -10.35
CA ASP A 45 18.02 -2.50 -9.34
C ASP A 45 19.47 -2.68 -9.79
N ILE A 46 20.41 -2.82 -8.86
CA ILE A 46 21.79 -3.15 -9.15
C ILE A 46 21.96 -4.62 -9.54
N ASN A 47 21.02 -5.47 -9.13
CA ASN A 47 21.06 -6.90 -9.35
C ASN A 47 20.43 -7.30 -10.69
N GLN A 48 21.26 -7.66 -11.66
CA GLN A 48 20.84 -8.12 -12.99
C GLN A 48 19.76 -9.23 -12.92
N ARG A 49 19.91 -10.20 -12.01
CA ARG A 49 18.96 -11.32 -11.90
C ARG A 49 17.58 -10.86 -11.46
N ALA A 50 17.50 -9.86 -10.56
CA ALA A 50 16.24 -9.31 -10.11
C ALA A 50 15.53 -8.54 -11.24
N VAL A 51 16.28 -7.77 -12.02
CA VAL A 51 15.79 -7.07 -13.21
C VAL A 51 15.29 -8.04 -14.27
N ASP A 52 16.04 -9.09 -14.57
CA ASP A 52 15.65 -10.09 -15.58
C ASP A 52 14.41 -10.88 -15.14
N ALA A 53 14.33 -11.24 -13.86
CA ALA A 53 13.15 -11.91 -13.31
C ALA A 53 11.90 -11.02 -13.42
N LEU A 54 12.02 -9.71 -13.15
CA LEU A 54 10.90 -8.77 -13.30
C LEU A 54 10.46 -8.64 -14.76
N ARG A 55 11.40 -8.49 -15.69
CA ARG A 55 11.11 -8.42 -17.14
C ARG A 55 10.42 -9.67 -17.67
N GLN A 56 10.76 -10.85 -17.13
CA GLN A 56 10.14 -12.12 -17.53
C GLN A 56 8.70 -12.22 -17.01
N GLN A 57 8.44 -11.75 -15.79
CA GLN A 57 7.13 -11.78 -15.17
C GLN A 57 6.16 -10.75 -15.78
N ASP A 58 6.67 -9.56 -16.02
CA ASP A 58 5.90 -8.40 -16.47
C ASP A 58 6.63 -7.67 -17.61
N PRO A 59 6.51 -8.15 -18.86
CA PRO A 59 7.25 -7.59 -20.00
C PRO A 59 6.92 -6.13 -20.32
N ALA A 60 5.82 -5.60 -19.81
CA ALA A 60 5.42 -4.22 -19.98
C ALA A 60 6.17 -3.24 -19.05
N ILE A 61 6.86 -3.75 -18.02
CA ILE A 61 7.66 -2.92 -17.11
C ILE A 61 9.02 -2.65 -17.75
N GLU A 62 9.36 -1.37 -17.88
CA GLU A 62 10.73 -1.04 -18.19
C GLU A 62 11.61 -1.22 -16.95
N ALA A 63 12.56 -2.14 -17.03
CA ALA A 63 13.46 -2.42 -15.92
C ALA A 63 14.92 -2.27 -16.37
N ARG A 64 15.76 -1.64 -15.56
CA ARG A 64 17.17 -1.36 -15.85
C ARG A 64 18.08 -1.75 -14.70
N VAL A 65 19.31 -2.18 -15.07
CA VAL A 65 20.37 -2.42 -14.08
C VAL A 65 21.11 -1.12 -13.87
N VAL A 66 21.01 -0.55 -12.68
CA VAL A 66 21.59 0.76 -12.34
C VAL A 66 22.04 0.76 -10.89
N ASP A 67 23.20 1.32 -10.62
CA ASP A 67 23.61 1.67 -9.26
C ASP A 67 22.88 2.94 -8.81
N CYS A 68 22.00 2.80 -7.84
CA CYS A 68 21.21 3.92 -7.32
C CYS A 68 22.00 4.90 -6.44
N THR A 69 23.25 4.61 -6.16
CA THR A 69 24.16 5.53 -5.44
C THR A 69 24.95 6.44 -6.37
N ASP A 70 24.80 6.25 -7.69
CA ASP A 70 25.38 7.08 -8.73
C ASP A 70 24.31 7.99 -9.37
N GLU A 71 24.45 9.30 -9.15
CA GLU A 71 23.50 10.28 -9.67
C GLU A 71 23.48 10.33 -11.21
N GLU A 72 24.63 10.21 -11.84
CA GLU A 72 24.71 10.25 -13.31
C GLU A 72 24.03 9.02 -13.91
N ALA A 73 24.19 7.85 -13.28
CA ALA A 73 23.54 6.61 -13.68
C ALA A 73 22.01 6.69 -13.51
N LEU A 74 21.50 7.25 -12.38
CA LEU A 74 20.07 7.49 -12.16
C LEU A 74 19.50 8.46 -13.19
N ARG A 75 20.20 9.54 -13.49
CA ARG A 75 19.81 10.53 -14.50
C ARG A 75 19.77 9.91 -15.90
N ALA A 76 20.82 9.20 -16.30
CA ALA A 76 20.89 8.51 -17.60
C ALA A 76 19.78 7.42 -17.73
N ALA A 77 19.36 6.85 -16.64
CA ALA A 77 18.24 5.89 -16.59
C ALA A 77 16.86 6.56 -16.68
N GLY A 78 16.75 7.89 -16.54
CA GLY A 78 15.48 8.60 -16.53
C GLY A 78 14.76 8.57 -15.16
N ALA A 79 15.45 8.17 -14.09
CA ALA A 79 14.86 8.09 -12.76
C ALA A 79 14.49 9.46 -12.18
N LEU A 80 15.12 10.53 -12.67
CA LEU A 80 14.87 11.91 -12.24
C LEU A 80 13.84 12.64 -13.10
N ASP A 81 13.32 11.98 -14.16
CA ASP A 81 12.34 12.55 -15.09
C ASP A 81 10.91 12.09 -14.84
N VAL A 82 10.67 11.41 -13.72
CA VAL A 82 9.35 10.90 -13.31
C VAL A 82 8.71 11.77 -12.23
N GLY A 83 7.39 11.64 -12.05
CA GLY A 83 6.67 12.39 -11.01
C GLY A 83 6.89 11.85 -9.59
N THR A 84 7.01 10.54 -9.45
CA THR A 84 7.18 9.89 -8.14
C THR A 84 8.28 8.83 -8.18
N VAL A 85 9.15 8.86 -7.18
CA VAL A 85 10.16 7.81 -6.97
C VAL A 85 9.86 7.03 -5.69
N VAL A 86 9.89 5.70 -5.79
CA VAL A 86 9.76 4.79 -4.65
C VAL A 86 11.10 4.12 -4.41
N VAL A 87 11.79 4.47 -3.33
CA VAL A 87 13.02 3.80 -2.90
C VAL A 87 12.64 2.60 -2.04
N ALA A 88 12.67 1.40 -2.64
CA ALA A 88 12.20 0.14 -2.05
C ALA A 88 13.32 -0.72 -1.46
N ILE A 89 14.55 -0.19 -1.36
CA ILE A 89 15.73 -0.87 -0.85
C ILE A 89 15.60 -1.08 0.65
N SER A 90 15.88 -2.30 1.10
CA SER A 90 15.93 -2.63 2.54
C SER A 90 17.35 -2.62 3.08
N GLU A 91 18.27 -3.14 2.28
CA GLU A 91 19.69 -3.29 2.60
C GLU A 91 20.53 -3.18 1.31
N PRO A 92 21.69 -2.56 1.38
CA PRO A 92 22.21 -1.83 2.55
C PRO A 92 21.44 -0.52 2.80
N ILE A 93 21.33 -0.12 4.08
CA ILE A 93 20.63 1.11 4.50
C ILE A 93 21.26 2.35 3.86
N GLU A 94 22.56 2.37 3.71
CA GLU A 94 23.33 3.45 3.10
C GLU A 94 22.88 3.72 1.66
N ALA A 95 22.66 2.68 0.87
CA ALA A 95 22.18 2.82 -0.51
C ALA A 95 20.76 3.42 -0.55
N SER A 96 19.88 3.01 0.39
CA SER A 96 18.53 3.57 0.50
C SER A 96 18.56 5.06 0.84
N ILE A 97 19.40 5.47 1.79
CA ILE A 97 19.55 6.87 2.20
C ILE A 97 20.16 7.69 1.06
N THR A 98 21.22 7.19 0.43
CA THR A 98 21.92 7.86 -0.68
C THR A 98 20.99 8.05 -1.86
N ALA A 99 20.28 7.01 -2.30
CA ALA A 99 19.31 7.11 -3.38
C ALA A 99 18.19 8.13 -3.08
N THR A 100 17.68 8.14 -1.84
CA THR A 100 16.66 9.10 -1.41
C THR A 100 17.19 10.54 -1.49
N LEU A 101 18.41 10.76 -1.02
CA LEU A 101 19.06 12.07 -1.06
C LEU A 101 19.31 12.54 -2.50
N ILE A 102 19.89 11.68 -3.35
CA ILE A 102 20.14 12.01 -4.76
C ILE A 102 18.85 12.39 -5.47
N VAL A 103 17.80 11.55 -5.36
CA VAL A 103 16.53 11.83 -6.04
C VAL A 103 15.91 13.14 -5.59
N ARG A 104 16.09 13.51 -4.31
CA ARG A 104 15.52 14.75 -3.76
C ARG A 104 16.32 15.99 -4.12
N ASP A 105 17.64 15.90 -4.16
CA ASP A 105 18.56 17.05 -4.17
C ASP A 105 19.16 17.33 -5.55
N SER A 106 18.95 16.43 -6.53
CA SER A 106 19.49 16.57 -7.88
C SER A 106 18.93 17.78 -8.61
N GLU A 107 19.80 18.63 -9.13
CA GLU A 107 19.42 19.77 -9.95
C GLU A 107 18.69 19.32 -11.24
N GLY A 108 17.61 20.01 -11.57
CA GLY A 108 16.81 19.70 -12.76
C GLY A 108 15.97 18.43 -12.63
N SER A 109 15.84 17.84 -11.44
CA SER A 109 14.93 16.74 -11.19
C SER A 109 13.47 17.17 -11.34
N HIS A 110 12.65 16.35 -12.00
CA HIS A 110 11.20 16.55 -12.12
C HIS A 110 10.41 15.81 -11.01
N VAL A 111 11.10 15.12 -10.11
CA VAL A 111 10.50 14.32 -9.05
C VAL A 111 9.77 15.22 -8.04
N ARG A 112 8.47 15.01 -7.92
CA ARG A 112 7.59 15.75 -6.99
C ARG A 112 7.44 15.04 -5.66
N GLN A 113 7.51 13.71 -5.67
CA GLN A 113 7.31 12.89 -4.47
C GLN A 113 8.36 11.79 -4.37
N VAL A 114 8.96 11.67 -3.20
CA VAL A 114 9.90 10.59 -2.85
C VAL A 114 9.30 9.78 -1.71
N ILE A 115 9.06 8.49 -1.97
CA ILE A 115 8.53 7.53 -0.99
C ILE A 115 9.65 6.53 -0.70
N SER A 116 10.07 6.39 0.55
CA SER A 116 11.16 5.50 0.90
C SER A 116 10.73 4.43 1.90
N ARG A 117 11.28 3.22 1.74
CA ARG A 117 11.03 2.09 2.62
C ARG A 117 12.01 2.09 3.79
N ALA A 118 11.48 2.09 5.01
CA ALA A 118 12.28 1.91 6.23
C ALA A 118 12.30 0.45 6.69
N THR A 119 13.38 0.07 7.37
CA THR A 119 13.58 -1.22 8.04
C THR A 119 13.67 -1.10 9.55
N SER A 120 13.88 0.12 10.07
CA SER A 120 13.93 0.45 11.50
C SER A 120 13.45 1.87 11.76
N ASP A 121 13.11 2.18 13.01
CA ASP A 121 12.69 3.53 13.40
C ASP A 121 13.82 4.56 13.21
N LEU A 122 15.09 4.14 13.38
CA LEU A 122 16.24 5.00 13.08
C LEU A 122 16.36 5.26 11.58
N HIS A 123 16.22 4.23 10.76
CA HIS A 123 16.22 4.35 9.30
C HIS A 123 15.10 5.28 8.82
N GLU A 124 13.90 5.17 9.38
CA GLU A 124 12.79 6.10 9.09
C GLU A 124 13.19 7.55 9.37
N LYS A 125 13.79 7.82 10.54
CA LYS A 125 14.24 9.17 10.89
C LYS A 125 15.29 9.72 9.92
N MET A 126 16.21 8.86 9.47
CA MET A 126 17.23 9.26 8.47
C MET A 126 16.59 9.59 7.13
N LEU A 127 15.69 8.72 6.61
CA LEU A 127 15.01 8.93 5.34
C LEU A 127 14.19 10.23 5.34
N ARG A 128 13.49 10.53 6.43
CA ARG A 128 12.77 11.82 6.56
C ARG A 128 13.72 13.01 6.55
N ARG A 129 14.89 12.88 7.19
CA ARG A 129 15.91 13.93 7.23
C ARG A 129 16.55 14.22 5.89
N VAL A 130 16.73 13.20 5.03
CA VAL A 130 17.28 13.36 3.69
C VAL A 130 16.21 13.66 2.63
N GLY A 131 14.96 13.94 3.06
CA GLY A 131 13.93 14.51 2.19
C GLY A 131 12.91 13.53 1.62
N ALA A 132 12.74 12.34 2.19
CA ALA A 132 11.58 11.50 1.85
C ALA A 132 10.29 12.19 2.27
N ASP A 133 9.34 12.38 1.33
CA ASP A 133 8.02 12.96 1.61
C ASP A 133 7.17 11.98 2.41
N ARG A 134 7.32 10.69 2.13
CA ARG A 134 6.64 9.61 2.83
C ARG A 134 7.60 8.46 3.11
N VAL A 135 7.53 7.94 4.32
CA VAL A 135 8.25 6.72 4.67
C VAL A 135 7.24 5.62 4.97
N VAL A 136 7.45 4.45 4.35
CA VAL A 136 6.63 3.25 4.56
C VAL A 136 7.45 2.21 5.31
N PHE A 137 6.79 1.46 6.20
CA PHE A 137 7.43 0.44 7.02
C PHE A 137 6.64 -0.88 6.91
N PRO A 138 6.77 -1.62 5.77
CA PRO A 138 5.91 -2.75 5.45
C PRO A 138 5.91 -3.85 6.53
N SER A 139 7.08 -4.18 7.09
CA SER A 139 7.19 -5.21 8.12
C SER A 139 6.44 -4.85 9.40
N LYS A 140 6.48 -3.59 9.83
CA LYS A 140 5.74 -3.10 11.00
C LYS A 140 4.23 -3.12 10.75
N MET A 141 3.81 -2.69 9.56
CA MET A 141 2.41 -2.70 9.15
C MET A 141 1.85 -4.13 9.11
N GLN A 142 2.57 -5.07 8.47
CA GLN A 142 2.16 -6.47 8.39
C GLN A 142 2.20 -7.17 9.75
N GLY A 143 3.21 -6.91 10.57
CA GLY A 143 3.29 -7.46 11.92
C GLY A 143 2.14 -6.99 12.81
N SER A 144 1.79 -5.70 12.75
CA SER A 144 0.64 -5.15 13.48
C SER A 144 -0.69 -5.77 13.00
N ARG A 145 -0.84 -5.95 11.68
CA ARG A 145 -2.02 -6.59 11.10
C ARG A 145 -2.16 -8.03 11.57
N LEU A 146 -1.08 -8.83 11.46
CA LEU A 146 -1.07 -10.21 11.90
C LEU A 146 -1.36 -10.33 13.40
N GLY A 147 -0.75 -9.48 14.24
CA GLY A 147 -1.01 -9.46 15.67
C GLY A 147 -2.49 -9.22 15.98
N LEU A 148 -3.12 -8.29 15.30
CA LEU A 148 -4.54 -8.00 15.46
C LEU A 148 -5.44 -9.17 15.00
N GLU A 149 -5.11 -9.79 13.87
CA GLU A 149 -5.80 -10.98 13.34
C GLU A 149 -5.74 -12.16 14.32
N LEU A 150 -4.60 -12.39 14.97
CA LEU A 150 -4.44 -13.46 15.95
C LEU A 150 -5.29 -13.24 17.23
N VAL A 151 -5.48 -12.00 17.65
CA VAL A 151 -6.30 -11.65 18.81
C VAL A 151 -7.79 -11.59 18.46
N ARG A 152 -8.12 -11.17 17.25
CA ARG A 152 -9.50 -11.04 16.74
C ARG A 152 -9.67 -11.84 15.44
N PRO A 153 -9.84 -13.17 15.51
CA PRO A 153 -9.86 -14.03 14.31
C PRO A 153 -10.99 -13.74 13.31
N ASN A 154 -12.07 -13.09 13.78
CA ASN A 154 -13.17 -12.67 12.94
C ASN A 154 -12.92 -11.33 12.22
N LEU A 155 -11.91 -10.57 12.61
CA LEU A 155 -11.53 -9.31 11.94
C LEU A 155 -10.72 -9.62 10.68
N LEU A 156 -11.23 -9.23 9.51
CA LEU A 156 -10.57 -9.42 8.22
C LEU A 156 -9.82 -8.17 7.76
N GLU A 157 -10.48 -7.02 7.84
CA GLU A 157 -9.91 -5.75 7.41
C GLU A 157 -10.30 -4.64 8.39
N ARG A 158 -9.40 -3.65 8.52
CA ARG A 158 -9.65 -2.43 9.30
C ARG A 158 -9.16 -1.21 8.56
N LEU A 159 -10.07 -0.28 8.31
CA LEU A 159 -9.76 1.04 7.79
C LEU A 159 -9.90 2.07 8.91
N ARG A 160 -8.80 2.64 9.36
CA ARG A 160 -8.82 3.75 10.33
C ARG A 160 -9.31 5.03 9.65
N LEU A 161 -10.31 5.66 10.23
CA LEU A 161 -10.82 6.96 9.79
C LEU A 161 -10.09 8.12 10.49
N ASP A 162 -9.87 7.94 11.79
CA ASP A 162 -9.09 8.83 12.64
C ASP A 162 -8.46 8.04 13.82
N ASP A 163 -8.01 8.73 14.86
CA ASP A 163 -7.36 8.09 16.02
C ASP A 163 -8.34 7.27 16.89
N HIS A 164 -9.65 7.49 16.74
CA HIS A 164 -10.67 6.90 17.59
C HIS A 164 -11.68 6.05 16.81
N ASN A 165 -11.84 6.28 15.51
CA ASN A 165 -12.89 5.68 14.70
C ASN A 165 -12.32 4.85 13.56
N SER A 166 -13.00 3.74 13.25
CA SER A 166 -12.63 2.88 12.12
C SER A 166 -13.86 2.21 11.48
N ILE A 167 -13.65 1.73 10.27
CA ILE A 167 -14.51 0.77 9.59
C ILE A 167 -13.82 -0.58 9.70
N GLU A 168 -14.56 -1.60 10.08
CA GLU A 168 -14.07 -2.97 10.16
C GLU A 168 -14.92 -3.90 9.32
N GLU A 169 -14.26 -4.79 8.59
CA GLU A 169 -14.85 -5.94 7.95
C GLU A 169 -14.61 -7.16 8.85
N ILE A 170 -15.70 -7.76 9.32
CA ILE A 170 -15.64 -8.92 10.22
C ILE A 170 -16.44 -10.07 9.63
N ARG A 171 -16.07 -11.30 9.98
CA ARG A 171 -16.98 -12.45 9.84
C ARG A 171 -18.12 -12.32 10.85
N VAL A 172 -19.32 -12.66 10.41
CA VAL A 172 -20.49 -12.67 11.27
C VAL A 172 -20.21 -13.58 12.49
N PRO A 173 -20.25 -13.05 13.72
CA PRO A 173 -20.09 -13.87 14.91
C PRO A 173 -21.18 -14.92 15.02
N ALA A 174 -20.87 -16.10 15.57
CA ALA A 174 -21.85 -17.18 15.75
C ALA A 174 -23.10 -16.72 16.52
N SER A 175 -22.93 -15.81 17.49
CA SER A 175 -24.03 -15.22 18.26
C SER A 175 -24.96 -14.31 17.46
N PHE A 176 -24.57 -13.89 16.25
CA PHE A 176 -25.39 -13.05 15.36
C PHE A 176 -26.05 -13.87 14.25
N ALA A 177 -25.58 -15.09 14.02
CA ALA A 177 -26.11 -15.95 12.97
C ALA A 177 -27.59 -16.30 13.23
N GLY A 178 -28.40 -16.21 12.18
CA GLY A 178 -29.83 -16.43 12.24
C GLY A 178 -30.68 -15.26 12.76
N LEU A 179 -30.05 -14.16 13.19
CA LEU A 179 -30.73 -12.97 13.68
C LEU A 179 -30.80 -11.89 12.60
N SER A 180 -31.89 -11.11 12.59
CA SER A 180 -31.98 -9.95 11.71
C SER A 180 -31.21 -8.75 12.29
N LEU A 181 -30.79 -7.82 11.40
CA LEU A 181 -30.16 -6.58 11.84
C LEU A 181 -31.05 -5.76 12.77
N ARG A 182 -32.39 -5.88 12.62
CA ARG A 182 -33.38 -5.27 13.52
C ARG A 182 -33.29 -5.87 14.91
N ASP A 183 -33.26 -7.19 15.03
CA ASP A 183 -33.23 -7.89 16.32
C ASP A 183 -31.92 -7.65 17.06
N LEU A 184 -30.81 -7.64 16.34
CA LEU A 184 -29.47 -7.33 16.85
C LEU A 184 -29.36 -5.90 17.35
N ASN A 185 -30.03 -4.95 16.69
CA ASN A 185 -30.03 -3.53 17.00
C ASN A 185 -28.64 -2.99 17.37
N LEU A 186 -27.66 -3.32 16.52
CA LEU A 186 -26.22 -3.09 16.77
C LEU A 186 -25.88 -1.64 17.12
N ARG A 187 -26.64 -0.70 16.56
CA ARG A 187 -26.46 0.72 16.87
C ARG A 187 -26.79 1.05 18.32
N LYS A 188 -27.84 0.46 18.87
CA LYS A 188 -28.24 0.69 20.28
C LYS A 188 -27.41 -0.15 21.25
N THR A 189 -27.07 -1.39 20.86
CA THR A 189 -26.41 -2.35 21.72
C THR A 189 -24.91 -2.11 21.83
N PHE A 190 -24.26 -1.80 20.72
CA PHE A 190 -22.79 -1.67 20.62
C PHE A 190 -22.33 -0.30 20.12
N ASN A 191 -23.25 0.62 19.80
CA ASN A 191 -22.93 1.92 19.21
C ASN A 191 -22.15 1.82 17.88
N VAL A 192 -22.47 0.81 17.06
CA VAL A 192 -21.87 0.61 15.74
C VAL A 192 -22.92 0.73 14.63
N SER A 193 -22.52 1.25 13.48
CA SER A 193 -23.35 1.34 12.29
C SER A 193 -22.96 0.25 11.30
N VAL A 194 -23.95 -0.45 10.74
CA VAL A 194 -23.74 -1.45 9.69
C VAL A 194 -23.73 -0.75 8.35
N LEU A 195 -22.66 -0.91 7.58
CA LEU A 195 -22.49 -0.35 6.25
C LEU A 195 -22.82 -1.36 5.16
N ALA A 196 -22.44 -2.63 5.35
CA ALA A 196 -22.74 -3.71 4.43
C ALA A 196 -22.82 -5.06 5.17
N ALA A 197 -23.57 -6.01 4.59
CA ALA A 197 -23.64 -7.39 5.10
C ALA A 197 -23.95 -8.36 3.95
N GLY A 198 -23.48 -9.61 4.06
CA GLY A 198 -23.81 -10.69 3.12
C GLY A 198 -22.64 -11.63 2.83
N PRO A 199 -22.82 -12.53 1.85
CA PRO A 199 -21.80 -13.48 1.45
C PRO A 199 -20.51 -12.82 0.95
N VAL A 200 -19.39 -13.53 1.09
CA VAL A 200 -18.10 -13.13 0.52
C VAL A 200 -18.27 -12.80 -0.97
N ASN A 201 -17.72 -11.68 -1.42
CA ASN A 201 -17.82 -11.15 -2.79
C ASN A 201 -19.23 -10.72 -3.26
N ARG A 202 -20.23 -10.73 -2.37
CA ARG A 202 -21.61 -10.30 -2.71
C ARG A 202 -22.28 -9.56 -1.54
N LEU A 203 -21.66 -8.49 -1.10
CA LEU A 203 -22.20 -7.69 -0.01
C LEU A 203 -23.39 -6.83 -0.47
N THR A 204 -24.40 -6.74 0.38
CA THR A 204 -25.48 -5.76 0.26
C THR A 204 -25.06 -4.50 1.02
N VAL A 205 -24.86 -3.40 0.31
CA VAL A 205 -24.55 -2.09 0.92
C VAL A 205 -25.85 -1.47 1.44
N ASN A 206 -25.82 -0.85 2.62
CA ASN A 206 -26.99 -0.35 3.32
C ASN A 206 -28.07 -1.42 3.48
N PRO A 207 -27.76 -2.54 4.13
CA PRO A 207 -28.68 -3.67 4.23
C PRO A 207 -29.98 -3.28 4.94
N PRO A 208 -31.14 -3.81 4.50
CA PRO A 208 -32.40 -3.55 5.17
C PRO A 208 -32.38 -4.15 6.60
N ALA A 209 -33.09 -3.50 7.51
CA ALA A 209 -33.17 -3.97 8.90
C ALA A 209 -33.71 -5.41 9.05
N SER A 210 -34.46 -5.90 8.06
CA SER A 210 -34.97 -7.27 8.01
C SER A 210 -33.96 -8.29 7.49
N GLN A 211 -32.77 -7.87 7.03
CA GLN A 211 -31.75 -8.81 6.58
C GLN A 211 -31.28 -9.67 7.74
N VAL A 212 -31.34 -10.99 7.55
CA VAL A 212 -30.88 -11.99 8.49
C VAL A 212 -29.44 -12.33 8.15
N LEU A 213 -28.57 -12.27 9.15
CA LEU A 213 -27.16 -12.64 9.00
C LEU A 213 -26.98 -14.15 9.06
N GLN A 214 -26.12 -14.68 8.20
CA GLN A 214 -25.80 -16.10 8.18
C GLN A 214 -24.38 -16.34 8.68
N GLU A 215 -24.13 -17.56 9.16
CA GLU A 215 -22.80 -18.00 9.55
C GLU A 215 -21.82 -17.89 8.36
N ASN A 216 -20.60 -17.44 8.61
CA ASN A 216 -19.55 -17.21 7.61
C ASN A 216 -19.81 -16.07 6.59
N GLU A 217 -20.88 -15.33 6.70
CA GLU A 217 -21.06 -14.08 5.97
C GLU A 217 -20.14 -12.97 6.51
N LEU A 218 -20.06 -11.90 5.77
CA LEU A 218 -19.30 -10.71 6.14
C LEU A 218 -20.24 -9.63 6.67
N LEU A 219 -19.73 -8.88 7.63
CA LEU A 219 -20.39 -7.71 8.19
C LEU A 219 -19.38 -6.56 8.20
N VAL A 220 -19.72 -5.47 7.50
CA VAL A 220 -18.94 -4.24 7.50
C VAL A 220 -19.58 -3.25 8.46
N VAL A 221 -18.84 -2.88 9.50
CA VAL A 221 -19.32 -2.02 10.58
C VAL A 221 -18.43 -0.81 10.77
N MET A 222 -19.01 0.28 11.25
CA MET A 222 -18.31 1.52 11.57
C MET A 222 -18.65 1.97 12.98
N GLY A 223 -17.64 2.37 13.73
CA GLY A 223 -17.79 2.85 15.09
C GLY A 223 -16.48 3.31 15.71
N SER A 224 -16.53 3.68 17.00
CA SER A 224 -15.31 3.92 17.75
C SER A 224 -14.54 2.61 17.99
N SER A 225 -13.24 2.71 18.20
CA SER A 225 -12.40 1.53 18.48
C SER A 225 -12.94 0.72 19.66
N GLU A 226 -13.38 1.38 20.72
CA GLU A 226 -13.97 0.73 21.90
C GLU A 226 -15.27 0.01 21.56
N ALA A 227 -16.15 0.64 20.76
CA ALA A 227 -17.41 0.04 20.33
C ALA A 227 -17.20 -1.21 19.45
N LEU A 228 -16.22 -1.15 18.56
CA LEU A 228 -15.87 -2.25 17.66
C LEU A 228 -15.17 -3.41 18.41
N GLU A 229 -14.38 -3.10 19.44
CA GLU A 229 -13.76 -4.11 20.31
C GLU A 229 -14.78 -4.83 21.22
N ALA A 230 -15.90 -4.18 21.51
CA ALA A 230 -17.00 -4.78 22.28
C ALA A 230 -17.84 -5.79 21.49
N LEU A 231 -17.68 -5.86 20.15
CA LEU A 231 -18.36 -6.84 19.32
C LEU A 231 -17.87 -8.27 19.66
N PRO A 232 -18.75 -9.28 19.61
CA PRO A 232 -18.36 -10.67 19.81
C PRO A 232 -17.28 -11.09 18.80
N SER A 233 -16.24 -11.77 19.29
CA SER A 233 -15.09 -12.23 18.46
C SER A 233 -15.19 -13.71 18.05
N ARG A 234 -16.26 -14.41 18.43
CA ARG A 234 -16.55 -15.82 18.09
C ARG A 234 -18.04 -16.01 17.87
#